data_8c0087dd8205b7e9d54fbf58febd669f
#
_entry.id   8c0087dd8205b7e9d54fbf58febd669f
#
_cell.length_a   1.000
_cell.length_b   1.000
_cell.length_c   1.000
_cell.angle_alpha   90.00
_cell.angle_beta   90.00
_cell.angle_gamma   90.00
#
_symmetry.space_group_name_H-M   'P 1'
#
loop_
_entity.id
_entity.type
_entity.pdbx_description
1 polymer ?
#
loop_
_entity_poly.entity_id
_entity_poly.type
_entity_poly.pdbx_seq_one_letter_code
_entity_poly.pdbx_strand_id
1 'polypeptide(L)'
;MTQMCRSILRGAMVVCLLLLVQTSILAAGDGEVIKEWESFDFANQKIELPQIEALSLTDLKFMRGIIFGRHGRVFKDADIGEYLKGRPWFKPNPNFQNSMLNATERDNLDIIREAEARQHEKIEPGDLRFYREQPITESQLGDHTGAEWRVLRAEVEAIHGKRFDDEPWLQNYFEERYWYTAAARYDPKLLSETERKNIETIAAAHKKQRRLALSPGDMEMFQNHALTEEMLRGLGLHELRLLRNEVYARRGRTFGSGWLQQYFDFQPWYVGSESKREPQLSAMEKKNVETIVKYESRLREELSTKAVSQSLLDGLFLEDARKLRNEIYARHGKVFKEKWLQKYFASFDWYKPDPQFSEKSLSQIERKNVAAILAYERDATSVMNAIEG
;
A
#
# COMPACT_ATOMS: atom_id res chain seq x y z
N MET A 1 -74.75 -14.70 -38.77
CA MET A 1 -75.42 -13.78 -39.73
C MET A 1 -74.46 -12.63 -39.99
N THR A 2 -73.95 -12.71 -41.17
CA THR A 2 -73.87 -11.75 -42.26
C THR A 2 -72.89 -10.55 -42.00
N GLN A 3 -71.80 -10.69 -42.71
CA GLN A 3 -71.41 -9.97 -43.95
C GLN A 3 -70.82 -8.53 -43.69
N MET A 4 -69.55 -8.42 -43.99
CA MET A 4 -68.94 -7.79 -45.18
C MET A 4 -69.24 -6.28 -45.35
N CYS A 5 -68.22 -5.48 -45.34
CA CYS A 5 -67.90 -4.71 -46.54
C CYS A 5 -66.48 -4.02 -46.43
N ARG A 6 -65.80 -4.16 -47.54
CA ARG A 6 -64.50 -3.57 -47.85
C ARG A 6 -64.59 -2.06 -48.04
N SER A 7 -63.56 -1.30 -47.69
CA SER A 7 -63.07 -0.23 -48.53
C SER A 7 -61.63 0.12 -48.27
N ILE A 8 -60.90 0.20 -49.33
CA ILE A 8 -59.48 0.54 -49.53
C ILE A 8 -59.31 2.03 -49.40
N LEU A 9 -58.37 2.50 -48.63
CA LEU A 9 -57.71 3.77 -48.91
C LEU A 9 -56.22 3.72 -48.68
N ARG A 10 -55.48 3.99 -49.72
CA ARG A 10 -54.00 4.10 -49.77
C ARG A 10 -53.55 5.32 -48.97
N GLY A 11 -52.61 5.14 -48.08
CA GLY A 11 -51.93 6.20 -47.39
C GLY A 11 -50.46 5.83 -47.21
N ALA A 12 -49.58 6.60 -47.76
CA ALA A 12 -48.16 6.46 -47.89
C ALA A 12 -47.46 6.10 -46.57
N MET A 13 -46.76 4.96 -46.57
CA MET A 13 -45.88 4.52 -45.51
C MET A 13 -44.52 5.26 -45.65
N VAL A 14 -44.31 6.31 -44.88
CA VAL A 14 -42.98 6.90 -44.70
C VAL A 14 -42.20 5.99 -43.78
N VAL A 15 -41.33 5.15 -44.35
CA VAL A 15 -40.36 4.35 -43.61
C VAL A 15 -39.26 5.28 -43.15
N CYS A 16 -39.35 5.79 -41.91
CA CYS A 16 -38.19 6.32 -41.20
C CYS A 16 -37.27 5.19 -40.89
N LEU A 17 -36.23 5.01 -41.69
CA LEU A 17 -35.09 4.15 -41.39
C LEU A 17 -34.28 4.86 -40.26
N LEU A 18 -34.63 4.55 -39.01
CA LEU A 18 -33.76 4.80 -37.87
C LEU A 18 -32.58 3.80 -38.02
N LEU A 19 -31.49 4.25 -38.62
CA LEU A 19 -30.18 3.64 -38.50
C LEU A 19 -29.77 3.73 -37.02
N LEU A 20 -30.14 2.68 -36.26
CA LEU A 20 -29.46 2.35 -35.02
C LEU A 20 -28.03 1.95 -35.41
N VAL A 21 -27.15 2.90 -35.38
CA VAL A 21 -25.71 2.64 -35.25
C VAL A 21 -25.53 2.00 -33.88
N GLN A 22 -25.69 0.70 -33.81
CA GLN A 22 -25.12 -0.07 -32.72
C GLN A 22 -23.59 0.03 -32.90
N THR A 23 -22.99 1.01 -32.26
CA THR A 23 -21.58 0.93 -31.95
C THR A 23 -21.42 -0.25 -31.01
N SER A 24 -21.10 -1.41 -31.61
CA SER A 24 -20.51 -2.51 -30.88
C SER A 24 -19.22 -1.96 -30.27
N ILE A 25 -19.27 -1.61 -28.99
CA ILE A 25 -18.07 -1.49 -28.19
C ILE A 25 -17.56 -2.92 -28.06
N LEU A 26 -16.81 -3.38 -29.08
CA LEU A 26 -15.86 -4.45 -28.93
C LEU A 26 -14.93 -3.96 -27.82
N ALA A 27 -14.85 -4.69 -26.72
CA ALA A 27 -13.75 -4.56 -25.79
C ALA A 27 -12.47 -4.77 -26.61
N ALA A 28 -11.85 -3.67 -27.03
CA ALA A 28 -10.51 -3.69 -27.57
C ALA A 28 -9.63 -4.26 -26.48
N GLY A 29 -8.86 -5.30 -26.78
CA GLY A 29 -7.94 -5.87 -25.78
C GLY A 29 -7.00 -4.76 -25.31
N ASP A 30 -6.69 -4.73 -24.02
CA ASP A 30 -5.92 -3.69 -23.30
C ASP A 30 -4.69 -3.13 -24.05
N GLY A 31 -4.13 -3.88 -25.00
CA GLY A 31 -2.99 -3.47 -25.82
C GLY A 31 -3.28 -2.62 -27.05
N GLU A 32 -4.52 -2.54 -27.57
CA GLU A 32 -4.86 -1.71 -28.74
C GLU A 32 -5.15 -0.26 -28.36
N VAL A 33 -5.84 -0.04 -27.24
CA VAL A 33 -6.16 1.29 -26.71
C VAL A 33 -4.89 2.07 -26.40
N ILE A 34 -3.91 1.44 -25.76
CA ILE A 34 -2.64 2.09 -25.41
C ILE A 34 -1.84 2.50 -26.66
N LYS A 35 -1.87 1.73 -27.74
CA LYS A 35 -1.18 2.09 -29.00
C LYS A 35 -1.71 3.37 -29.62
N GLU A 36 -3.00 3.63 -29.52
CA GLU A 36 -3.59 4.88 -29.99
C GLU A 36 -3.03 6.07 -29.22
N TRP A 37 -2.99 5.97 -27.89
CA TRP A 37 -2.49 7.02 -27.01
C TRP A 37 -0.96 7.20 -27.09
N GLU A 38 -0.20 6.19 -27.52
CA GLU A 38 1.23 6.37 -27.80
C GLU A 38 1.51 7.39 -28.90
N SER A 39 0.60 7.55 -29.87
CA SER A 39 0.76 8.50 -30.98
C SER A 39 0.19 9.88 -30.68
N PHE A 40 -0.57 10.03 -29.57
CA PHE A 40 -1.16 11.29 -29.19
C PHE A 40 -0.10 12.33 -28.76
N ASP A 41 -0.23 13.55 -29.23
CA ASP A 41 0.69 14.65 -28.91
C ASP A 41 0.31 15.33 -27.60
N PHE A 42 0.60 14.69 -26.48
CA PHE A 42 0.32 15.20 -25.14
C PHE A 42 0.97 16.55 -24.82
N ALA A 43 2.03 16.92 -25.56
CA ALA A 43 2.71 18.19 -25.33
C ALA A 43 1.97 19.38 -25.91
N ASN A 44 1.17 19.18 -26.96
CA ASN A 44 0.51 20.26 -27.68
C ASN A 44 -1.02 20.12 -27.76
N GLN A 45 -1.57 18.93 -27.49
CA GLN A 45 -3.00 18.65 -27.57
C GLN A 45 -3.56 18.35 -26.18
N LYS A 46 -4.71 18.92 -25.86
CA LYS A 46 -5.43 18.66 -24.60
C LYS A 46 -6.37 17.48 -24.77
N ILE A 47 -6.40 16.64 -23.74
CA ILE A 47 -7.40 15.59 -23.56
C ILE A 47 -8.64 16.21 -22.90
N GLU A 48 -9.81 15.71 -23.27
CA GLU A 48 -11.06 16.01 -22.58
C GLU A 48 -11.52 14.76 -21.82
N LEU A 49 -12.10 14.92 -20.65
CA LEU A 49 -12.51 13.83 -19.77
C LEU A 49 -13.42 12.80 -20.48
N PRO A 50 -14.41 13.18 -21.31
CA PRO A 50 -15.25 12.21 -22.04
C PRO A 50 -14.49 11.27 -22.99
N GLN A 51 -13.27 11.64 -23.40
CA GLN A 51 -12.45 10.81 -24.30
C GLN A 51 -11.83 9.62 -23.57
N ILE A 52 -11.68 9.72 -22.25
CA ILE A 52 -10.93 8.76 -21.43
C ILE A 52 -11.70 8.20 -20.24
N GLU A 53 -12.89 8.68 -19.93
CA GLU A 53 -13.67 8.26 -18.75
C GLU A 53 -14.10 6.78 -18.79
N ALA A 54 -14.15 6.18 -19.98
CA ALA A 54 -14.47 4.76 -20.17
C ALA A 54 -13.23 3.84 -20.18
N LEU A 55 -12.02 4.41 -20.11
CA LEU A 55 -10.77 3.63 -20.07
C LEU A 55 -10.59 2.98 -18.70
N SER A 56 -9.93 1.82 -18.69
CA SER A 56 -9.61 1.15 -17.44
C SER A 56 -8.57 1.92 -16.61
N LEU A 57 -8.53 1.69 -15.29
CA LEU A 57 -7.49 2.24 -14.42
C LEU A 57 -6.08 1.86 -14.92
N THR A 58 -5.93 0.68 -15.52
CA THR A 58 -4.67 0.24 -16.13
C THR A 58 -4.30 1.09 -17.33
N ASP A 59 -5.24 1.37 -18.23
CA ASP A 59 -4.98 2.21 -19.40
C ASP A 59 -4.63 3.65 -19.00
N LEU A 60 -5.37 4.21 -18.06
CA LEU A 60 -5.11 5.55 -17.51
C LEU A 60 -3.71 5.62 -16.86
N LYS A 61 -3.32 4.60 -16.11
CA LYS A 61 -1.98 4.44 -15.54
C LYS A 61 -0.90 4.45 -16.63
N PHE A 62 -1.10 3.71 -17.72
CA PHE A 62 -0.15 3.70 -18.85
C PHE A 62 -0.11 5.04 -19.58
N MET A 63 -1.23 5.71 -19.79
CA MET A 63 -1.25 7.07 -20.37
C MET A 63 -0.38 8.04 -19.57
N ARG A 64 -0.49 8.04 -18.24
CA ARG A 64 0.43 8.82 -17.40
C ARG A 64 1.88 8.38 -17.58
N GLY A 65 2.11 7.08 -17.67
CA GLY A 65 3.42 6.49 -17.95
C GLY A 65 4.02 7.00 -19.25
N ILE A 66 3.22 7.14 -20.32
CA ILE A 66 3.65 7.68 -21.61
C ILE A 66 4.08 9.15 -21.48
N ILE A 67 3.26 10.00 -20.85
CA ILE A 67 3.59 11.43 -20.68
C ILE A 67 4.94 11.59 -19.96
N PHE A 68 5.11 10.97 -18.82
CA PHE A 68 6.36 11.03 -18.07
C PHE A 68 7.52 10.33 -18.80
N GLY A 69 7.24 9.20 -19.47
CA GLY A 69 8.23 8.42 -20.23
C GLY A 69 8.82 9.20 -21.40
N ARG A 70 8.06 10.10 -22.03
CA ARG A 70 8.56 11.01 -23.08
C ARG A 70 9.69 11.91 -22.58
N HIS A 71 9.72 12.23 -21.29
CA HIS A 71 10.78 12.97 -20.61
C HIS A 71 11.85 12.04 -19.98
N GLY A 72 11.72 10.73 -20.18
CA GLY A 72 12.70 9.73 -19.72
C GLY A 72 12.55 9.35 -18.24
N ARG A 73 11.43 9.67 -17.57
CA ARG A 73 11.23 9.24 -16.18
C ARG A 73 11.34 7.73 -16.07
N VAL A 74 12.17 7.27 -15.14
CA VAL A 74 12.29 5.84 -14.77
C VAL A 74 11.28 5.56 -13.65
N PHE A 75 10.46 4.54 -13.86
CA PHE A 75 9.44 4.14 -12.89
C PHE A 75 9.91 2.97 -12.04
N LYS A 76 9.49 2.96 -10.78
CA LYS A 76 9.62 1.82 -9.87
C LYS A 76 8.56 0.75 -10.16
N ASP A 77 7.42 1.14 -10.71
CA ASP A 77 6.36 0.25 -11.16
C ASP A 77 6.87 -0.63 -12.29
N ALA A 78 6.82 -1.95 -12.08
CA ALA A 78 7.39 -2.92 -13.01
C ALA A 78 6.68 -2.92 -14.36
N ASP A 79 5.34 -2.81 -14.35
CA ASP A 79 4.52 -2.87 -15.56
C ASP A 79 4.81 -1.67 -16.46
N ILE A 80 4.81 -0.46 -15.90
CA ILE A 80 5.16 0.76 -16.63
C ILE A 80 6.63 0.68 -17.09
N GLY A 81 7.51 0.22 -16.22
CA GLY A 81 8.95 0.09 -16.53
C GLY A 81 9.21 -0.85 -17.70
N GLU A 82 8.58 -2.01 -17.74
CA GLU A 82 8.70 -2.98 -18.85
C GLU A 82 8.07 -2.45 -20.14
N TYR A 83 6.87 -1.88 -20.02
CA TYR A 83 6.20 -1.26 -21.15
C TYR A 83 7.10 -0.21 -21.84
N LEU A 84 7.68 0.70 -21.06
CA LEU A 84 8.52 1.78 -21.59
C LEU A 84 9.82 1.26 -22.20
N LYS A 85 10.48 0.28 -21.57
CA LYS A 85 11.72 -0.34 -22.11
C LYS A 85 11.54 -0.91 -23.52
N GLY A 86 10.34 -1.40 -23.83
CA GLY A 86 9.98 -1.91 -25.16
C GLY A 86 9.73 -0.82 -26.21
N ARG A 87 9.83 0.46 -25.89
CA ARG A 87 9.49 1.58 -26.79
C ARG A 87 10.72 2.25 -27.38
N PRO A 88 10.82 2.36 -28.72
CA PRO A 88 12.00 2.98 -29.38
C PRO A 88 12.21 4.44 -28.99
N TRP A 89 11.14 5.14 -28.61
CA TRP A 89 11.18 6.55 -28.22
C TRP A 89 11.58 6.77 -26.76
N PHE A 90 11.55 5.73 -25.90
CA PHE A 90 11.90 5.86 -24.49
C PHE A 90 13.42 5.94 -24.31
N LYS A 91 13.88 7.01 -23.67
CA LYS A 91 15.28 7.22 -23.30
C LYS A 91 15.35 7.55 -21.82
N PRO A 92 15.81 6.64 -20.96
CA PRO A 92 15.92 6.89 -19.52
C PRO A 92 16.72 8.15 -19.22
N ASN A 93 16.16 9.01 -18.35
CA ASN A 93 16.81 10.23 -17.89
C ASN A 93 16.91 10.18 -16.37
N PRO A 94 18.06 9.88 -15.78
CA PRO A 94 18.24 9.84 -14.33
C PRO A 94 18.08 11.21 -13.65
N ASN A 95 18.14 12.29 -14.42
CA ASN A 95 17.96 13.66 -13.94
C ASN A 95 16.53 14.19 -14.21
N PHE A 96 15.56 13.31 -14.44
CA PHE A 96 14.18 13.73 -14.64
C PHE A 96 13.69 14.57 -13.46
N GLN A 97 13.01 15.67 -13.78
CA GLN A 97 12.31 16.54 -12.82
C GLN A 97 10.94 16.90 -13.37
N ASN A 98 9.97 17.04 -12.48
CA ASN A 98 8.60 17.43 -12.84
C ASN A 98 8.52 18.81 -13.54
N SER A 99 9.52 19.66 -13.36
CA SER A 99 9.64 20.94 -14.07
C SER A 99 9.84 20.81 -15.58
N MET A 100 10.23 19.61 -16.07
CA MET A 100 10.37 19.32 -17.50
C MET A 100 9.01 19.18 -18.21
N LEU A 101 7.93 18.93 -17.47
CA LEU A 101 6.58 18.87 -18.01
C LEU A 101 6.09 20.28 -18.35
N ASN A 102 5.55 20.46 -19.55
CA ASN A 102 4.93 21.72 -19.94
C ASN A 102 3.50 21.86 -19.36
N ALA A 103 2.85 23.00 -19.60
CA ALA A 103 1.52 23.28 -19.07
C ALA A 103 0.46 22.30 -19.62
N THR A 104 0.48 22.01 -20.93
CA THR A 104 -0.48 21.10 -21.56
C THR A 104 -0.34 19.67 -21.02
N GLU A 105 0.86 19.20 -20.82
CA GLU A 105 1.11 17.88 -20.23
C GLU A 105 0.62 17.79 -18.79
N ARG A 106 0.76 18.85 -18.01
CA ARG A 106 0.23 18.92 -16.63
C ARG A 106 -1.29 18.92 -16.63
N ASP A 107 -1.93 19.70 -17.52
CA ASP A 107 -3.38 19.70 -17.69
C ASP A 107 -3.89 18.29 -18.07
N ASN A 108 -3.20 17.63 -19.01
CA ASN A 108 -3.53 16.27 -19.42
C ASN A 108 -3.39 15.26 -18.27
N LEU A 109 -2.32 15.38 -17.48
CA LEU A 109 -2.14 14.55 -16.27
C LEU A 109 -3.26 14.79 -15.25
N ASP A 110 -3.74 16.03 -15.11
CA ASP A 110 -4.86 16.35 -14.21
C ASP A 110 -6.16 15.68 -14.69
N ILE A 111 -6.46 15.72 -15.99
CA ILE A 111 -7.66 15.07 -16.55
C ILE A 111 -7.58 13.54 -16.40
N ILE A 112 -6.42 12.94 -16.65
CA ILE A 112 -6.23 11.49 -16.45
C ILE A 112 -6.42 11.13 -14.98
N ARG A 113 -5.83 11.89 -14.06
CA ARG A 113 -5.98 11.66 -12.61
C ARG A 113 -7.41 11.85 -12.13
N GLU A 114 -8.16 12.80 -12.72
CA GLU A 114 -9.59 12.94 -12.44
C GLU A 114 -10.39 11.73 -12.90
N ALA A 115 -10.10 11.17 -14.08
CA ALA A 115 -10.71 9.94 -14.57
C ALA A 115 -10.42 8.75 -13.66
N GLU A 116 -9.17 8.61 -13.16
CA GLU A 116 -8.80 7.58 -12.20
C GLU A 116 -9.57 7.76 -10.86
N ALA A 117 -9.58 8.96 -10.30
CA ALA A 117 -10.24 9.25 -9.02
C ALA A 117 -11.75 8.95 -9.04
N ARG A 118 -12.41 9.11 -10.20
CA ARG A 118 -13.84 8.77 -10.39
C ARG A 118 -14.10 7.25 -10.41
N GLN A 119 -13.08 6.44 -10.69
CA GLN A 119 -13.18 4.98 -10.77
C GLN A 119 -12.68 4.29 -9.51
N HIS A 120 -11.98 4.99 -8.61
CA HIS A 120 -11.51 4.41 -7.36
C HIS A 120 -12.69 4.02 -6.46
N GLU A 121 -12.67 2.81 -5.91
CA GLU A 121 -13.69 2.33 -4.96
C GLU A 121 -13.70 3.14 -3.66
N LYS A 122 -12.55 3.72 -3.32
CA LYS A 122 -12.35 4.61 -2.17
C LYS A 122 -11.42 5.76 -2.58
N ILE A 123 -11.46 6.86 -1.82
CA ILE A 123 -10.55 8.00 -2.05
C ILE A 123 -9.12 7.57 -1.74
N GLU A 124 -8.28 7.55 -2.76
CA GLU A 124 -6.85 7.19 -2.65
C GLU A 124 -5.96 8.44 -2.48
N PRO A 125 -4.73 8.30 -1.95
CA PRO A 125 -3.75 9.38 -1.96
C PRO A 125 -3.51 9.95 -3.37
N GLY A 126 -3.74 11.25 -3.53
CA GLY A 126 -3.70 11.95 -4.81
C GLY A 126 -5.06 12.35 -5.37
N ASP A 127 -6.17 11.84 -4.80
CA ASP A 127 -7.52 12.11 -5.28
C ASP A 127 -8.14 13.37 -4.65
N LEU A 128 -7.68 13.81 -3.47
CA LEU A 128 -8.30 14.91 -2.73
C LEU A 128 -8.28 16.24 -3.48
N ARG A 129 -7.43 16.39 -4.49
CA ARG A 129 -7.43 17.53 -5.41
C ARG A 129 -8.77 17.70 -6.13
N PHE A 130 -9.50 16.61 -6.36
CA PHE A 130 -10.79 16.57 -7.05
C PHE A 130 -11.99 16.68 -6.10
N TYR A 131 -11.73 16.74 -4.77
CA TYR A 131 -12.74 16.89 -3.72
C TYR A 131 -12.67 18.22 -2.97
N ARG A 132 -12.01 19.24 -3.55
CA ARG A 132 -11.81 20.54 -2.88
C ARG A 132 -13.11 21.30 -2.61
N GLU A 133 -14.08 21.16 -3.50
CA GLU A 133 -15.39 21.83 -3.43
C GLU A 133 -16.50 20.89 -2.93
N GLN A 134 -16.19 19.61 -2.71
CA GLN A 134 -17.13 18.59 -2.29
C GLN A 134 -16.77 18.03 -0.91
N PRO A 135 -17.74 17.99 0.03
CA PRO A 135 -17.51 17.29 1.30
C PRO A 135 -17.38 15.79 1.07
N ILE A 136 -16.36 15.18 1.68
CA ILE A 136 -16.17 13.74 1.68
C ILE A 136 -16.85 13.09 2.87
N THR A 137 -17.17 11.81 2.73
CA THR A 137 -17.77 11.01 3.78
C THR A 137 -16.80 9.91 4.25
N GLU A 138 -17.00 9.38 5.47
CA GLU A 138 -16.20 8.26 5.97
C GLU A 138 -16.32 7.01 5.08
N SER A 139 -17.48 6.76 4.48
CA SER A 139 -17.68 5.61 3.58
C SER A 139 -16.88 5.71 2.29
N GLN A 140 -16.61 6.92 1.80
CA GLN A 140 -15.77 7.13 0.62
C GLN A 140 -14.28 6.94 0.93
N LEU A 141 -13.87 7.09 2.19
CA LEU A 141 -12.47 6.94 2.56
C LEU A 141 -12.04 5.47 2.61
N GLY A 142 -12.93 4.54 3.05
CA GLY A 142 -12.57 3.14 3.19
C GLY A 142 -11.42 2.88 4.17
N ASP A 143 -10.70 1.78 3.97
CA ASP A 143 -9.55 1.40 4.79
C ASP A 143 -8.23 1.84 4.15
N HIS A 144 -7.34 2.41 4.96
CA HIS A 144 -6.01 2.85 4.57
C HIS A 144 -4.92 2.41 5.55
N THR A 145 -3.68 2.35 5.07
CA THR A 145 -2.51 2.17 5.94
C THR A 145 -2.26 3.42 6.78
N GLY A 146 -1.43 3.31 7.81
CA GLY A 146 -1.08 4.47 8.64
C GLY A 146 -0.42 5.60 7.87
N ALA A 147 0.45 5.27 6.90
CA ALA A 147 1.10 6.27 6.05
C ALA A 147 0.13 6.90 5.05
N GLU A 148 -0.77 6.11 4.43
CA GLU A 148 -1.80 6.64 3.54
C GLU A 148 -2.74 7.61 4.27
N TRP A 149 -3.19 7.28 5.49
CA TRP A 149 -3.96 8.22 6.32
C TRP A 149 -3.21 9.53 6.56
N ARG A 150 -1.89 9.42 6.80
CA ARG A 150 -1.07 10.62 7.02
C ARG A 150 -0.94 11.45 5.75
N VAL A 151 -0.79 10.79 4.60
CA VAL A 151 -0.75 11.44 3.27
C VAL A 151 -2.08 12.12 2.96
N LEU A 152 -3.20 11.40 3.05
CA LEU A 152 -4.54 11.95 2.78
C LEU A 152 -4.80 13.23 3.59
N ARG A 153 -4.50 13.18 4.89
CA ARG A 153 -4.68 14.33 5.76
C ARG A 153 -3.79 15.52 5.38
N ALA A 154 -2.55 15.24 4.96
CA ALA A 154 -1.59 16.26 4.56
C ALA A 154 -1.86 16.81 3.15
N GLU A 155 -2.43 16.00 2.25
CA GLU A 155 -2.67 16.37 0.85
C GLU A 155 -3.55 17.62 0.72
N VAL A 156 -4.58 17.74 1.56
CA VAL A 156 -5.47 18.93 1.55
C VAL A 156 -4.66 20.21 1.78
N GLU A 157 -3.65 20.16 2.65
CA GLU A 157 -2.79 21.31 2.92
C GLU A 157 -1.66 21.44 1.87
N ALA A 158 -1.17 20.32 1.33
CA ALA A 158 -0.14 20.27 0.29
C ALA A 158 -0.61 20.93 -1.01
N ILE A 159 -1.88 20.80 -1.37
CA ILE A 159 -2.52 21.48 -2.51
C ILE A 159 -2.31 23.00 -2.45
N HIS A 160 -2.22 23.56 -1.24
CA HIS A 160 -1.94 24.97 -0.97
C HIS A 160 -0.45 25.26 -0.68
N GLY A 161 0.43 24.31 -1.00
CA GLY A 161 1.87 24.48 -0.91
C GLY A 161 2.45 24.38 0.50
N LYS A 162 1.75 23.75 1.47
CA LYS A 162 2.31 23.51 2.80
C LYS A 162 3.57 22.65 2.71
N ARG A 163 4.60 23.03 3.46
CA ARG A 163 5.81 22.25 3.67
C ARG A 163 5.68 21.37 4.91
N PHE A 164 6.33 20.21 4.87
CA PHE A 164 6.31 19.21 5.94
C PHE A 164 7.75 18.94 6.42
N ASP A 165 8.45 20.01 6.81
CA ASP A 165 9.89 19.96 7.14
C ASP A 165 10.18 19.04 8.34
N ASP A 166 9.21 18.85 9.25
CA ASP A 166 9.33 17.93 10.39
C ASP A 166 9.11 16.45 10.01
N GLU A 167 8.61 16.18 8.79
CA GLU A 167 8.34 14.84 8.27
C GLU A 167 8.98 14.67 6.88
N PRO A 168 10.32 14.46 6.81
CA PRO A 168 11.05 14.43 5.53
C PRO A 168 10.51 13.43 4.51
N TRP A 169 10.00 12.28 4.95
CA TRP A 169 9.38 11.28 4.07
C TRP A 169 8.12 11.82 3.39
N LEU A 170 7.30 12.56 4.14
CA LEU A 170 6.06 13.16 3.66
C LEU A 170 6.35 14.34 2.73
N GLN A 171 7.34 15.16 3.06
CA GLN A 171 7.83 16.23 2.18
C GLN A 171 8.29 15.66 0.83
N ASN A 172 9.13 14.62 0.87
CA ASN A 172 9.60 13.95 -0.35
C ASN A 172 8.45 13.33 -1.15
N TYR A 173 7.46 12.72 -0.46
CA TYR A 173 6.28 12.20 -1.12
C TYR A 173 5.60 13.25 -1.98
N PHE A 174 5.38 14.47 -1.48
CA PHE A 174 4.75 15.55 -2.24
C PHE A 174 5.68 16.14 -3.30
N GLU A 175 6.97 16.29 -3.06
CA GLU A 175 7.95 16.78 -4.04
C GLU A 175 8.03 15.91 -5.29
N GLU A 176 7.76 14.60 -5.17
CA GLU A 176 7.64 13.69 -6.31
C GLU A 176 6.36 13.92 -7.15
N ARG A 177 5.39 14.69 -6.66
CA ARG A 177 4.12 14.96 -7.35
C ARG A 177 4.27 16.16 -8.29
N TYR A 178 3.88 15.97 -9.57
CA TYR A 178 4.01 17.01 -10.59
C TYR A 178 3.19 18.28 -10.28
N TRP A 179 2.15 18.15 -9.47
CA TRP A 179 1.23 19.24 -9.10
C TRP A 179 1.66 20.00 -7.84
N TYR A 180 2.54 19.44 -7.02
CA TYR A 180 2.96 20.07 -5.78
C TYR A 180 4.00 21.17 -6.04
N THR A 181 3.75 22.32 -5.44
CA THR A 181 4.71 23.42 -5.40
C THR A 181 4.72 24.00 -3.99
N ALA A 182 5.86 23.90 -3.33
CA ALA A 182 6.03 24.45 -1.98
C ALA A 182 5.87 25.97 -2.00
N ALA A 183 4.97 26.50 -1.16
CA ALA A 183 4.82 27.93 -0.96
C ALA A 183 5.97 28.47 -0.12
N ALA A 184 6.42 29.70 -0.40
CA ALA A 184 7.41 30.37 0.44
C ALA A 184 6.90 30.54 1.89
N ARG A 185 5.60 30.74 2.04
CA ARG A 185 4.90 30.78 3.32
C ARG A 185 3.49 30.20 3.14
N TYR A 186 3.20 29.13 3.89
CA TYR A 186 1.86 28.56 3.94
C TYR A 186 0.96 29.37 4.89
N ASP A 187 -0.27 29.67 4.44
CA ASP A 187 -1.30 30.28 5.28
C ASP A 187 -2.51 29.33 5.39
N PRO A 188 -2.84 28.79 6.59
CA PRO A 188 -4.00 27.93 6.79
C PRO A 188 -5.35 28.58 6.43
N LYS A 189 -5.39 29.91 6.27
CA LYS A 189 -6.60 30.63 5.82
C LYS A 189 -6.96 30.36 4.37
N LEU A 190 -6.02 29.84 3.57
CA LEU A 190 -6.26 29.41 2.19
C LEU A 190 -7.22 28.22 2.09
N LEU A 191 -7.33 27.43 3.15
CA LEU A 191 -8.28 26.33 3.19
C LEU A 191 -9.72 26.83 3.19
N SER A 192 -10.55 26.33 2.27
CA SER A 192 -11.99 26.55 2.26
C SER A 192 -12.65 25.88 3.47
N GLU A 193 -13.92 26.20 3.71
CA GLU A 193 -14.70 25.50 4.76
C GLU A 193 -14.85 24.01 4.45
N THR A 194 -15.06 23.64 3.20
CA THR A 194 -15.15 22.26 2.73
C THR A 194 -13.84 21.52 2.97
N GLU A 195 -12.70 22.10 2.62
CA GLU A 195 -11.39 21.49 2.84
C GLU A 195 -11.10 21.26 4.33
N ARG A 196 -11.47 22.20 5.21
CA ARG A 196 -11.36 22.00 6.67
C ARG A 196 -12.23 20.84 7.16
N LYS A 197 -13.48 20.76 6.71
CA LYS A 197 -14.38 19.64 7.02
C LYS A 197 -13.82 18.31 6.51
N ASN A 198 -13.23 18.30 5.33
CA ASN A 198 -12.58 17.10 4.78
C ASN A 198 -11.41 16.63 5.66
N ILE A 199 -10.56 17.55 6.14
CA ILE A 199 -9.50 17.21 7.12
C ILE A 199 -10.09 16.60 8.40
N GLU A 200 -11.18 17.17 8.92
CA GLU A 200 -11.85 16.65 10.13
C GLU A 200 -12.44 15.26 9.90
N THR A 201 -13.07 15.04 8.73
CA THR A 201 -13.62 13.74 8.35
C THR A 201 -12.53 12.68 8.23
N ILE A 202 -11.40 13.00 7.57
CA ILE A 202 -10.24 12.10 7.47
C ILE A 202 -9.69 11.78 8.86
N ALA A 203 -9.54 12.77 9.74
CA ALA A 203 -9.04 12.58 11.09
C ALA A 203 -9.98 11.70 11.95
N ALA A 204 -11.29 11.87 11.81
CA ALA A 204 -12.29 11.06 12.50
C ALA A 204 -12.29 9.60 12.02
N ALA A 205 -12.24 9.38 10.70
CA ALA A 205 -12.17 8.04 10.10
C ALA A 205 -10.89 7.31 10.54
N HIS A 206 -9.73 7.97 10.46
CA HIS A 206 -8.47 7.41 10.94
C HIS A 206 -8.52 7.02 12.42
N LYS A 207 -9.10 7.88 13.26
CA LYS A 207 -9.27 7.58 14.70
C LYS A 207 -10.16 6.37 14.95
N LYS A 208 -11.23 6.18 14.17
CA LYS A 208 -12.15 5.03 14.29
C LYS A 208 -11.47 3.72 13.91
N GLN A 209 -10.67 3.72 12.88
CA GLN A 209 -9.95 2.53 12.43
C GLN A 209 -8.85 2.11 13.41
N ARG A 210 -8.50 2.95 14.38
CA ARG A 210 -7.43 2.72 15.37
C ARG A 210 -6.11 2.24 14.74
N ARG A 211 -5.89 2.60 13.49
CA ARG A 211 -4.67 2.22 12.78
C ARG A 211 -3.50 3.01 13.31
N LEU A 212 -2.39 2.31 13.35
CA LEU A 212 -1.11 2.80 13.85
C LEU A 212 -0.41 3.69 12.82
N ALA A 213 0.67 4.33 13.23
CA ALA A 213 1.43 5.22 12.32
C ALA A 213 2.01 4.50 11.10
N LEU A 214 2.29 3.18 11.21
CA LEU A 214 2.76 2.33 10.11
C LEU A 214 1.93 1.06 9.98
N SER A 215 1.91 0.51 8.77
CA SER A 215 1.30 -0.78 8.44
C SER A 215 2.17 -1.52 7.44
N PRO A 216 2.08 -2.86 7.35
CA PRO A 216 2.67 -3.58 6.23
C PRO A 216 2.18 -3.01 4.89
N GLY A 217 3.11 -2.73 3.98
CA GLY A 217 2.89 -2.00 2.74
C GLY A 217 3.54 -0.61 2.70
N ASP A 218 3.79 0.02 3.85
CA ASP A 218 4.31 1.39 3.94
C ASP A 218 5.82 1.52 3.67
N MET A 219 6.57 0.41 3.63
CA MET A 219 8.04 0.47 3.53
C MET A 219 8.55 1.08 2.22
N GLU A 220 7.73 1.19 1.21
CA GLU A 220 8.08 1.93 0.00
C GLU A 220 8.43 3.39 0.29
N MET A 221 7.64 4.05 1.13
CA MET A 221 7.83 5.46 1.51
C MET A 221 9.09 5.69 2.34
N PHE A 222 9.61 4.61 2.95
CA PHE A 222 10.77 4.67 3.85
C PHE A 222 12.07 4.12 3.26
N GLN A 223 12.15 3.88 1.95
CA GLN A 223 13.40 3.42 1.31
C GLN A 223 14.58 4.37 1.51
N ASN A 224 14.31 5.68 1.54
CA ASN A 224 15.31 6.74 1.69
C ASN A 224 15.17 7.55 2.99
N HIS A 225 14.23 7.19 3.86
CA HIS A 225 13.93 7.90 5.10
C HIS A 225 14.01 6.96 6.30
N ALA A 226 14.53 7.47 7.41
CA ALA A 226 14.69 6.69 8.62
C ALA A 226 13.35 6.47 9.32
N LEU A 227 13.09 5.24 9.76
CA LEU A 227 12.05 4.93 10.74
C LEU A 227 12.46 5.41 12.13
N THR A 228 11.47 5.80 12.91
CA THR A 228 11.60 6.04 14.34
C THR A 228 10.84 4.97 15.13
N GLU A 229 11.24 4.71 16.36
CA GLU A 229 10.53 3.79 17.25
C GLU A 229 9.09 4.23 17.53
N GLU A 230 8.82 5.55 17.48
CA GLU A 230 7.48 6.11 17.65
C GLU A 230 6.53 5.62 16.55
N MET A 231 7.00 5.54 15.31
CA MET A 231 6.23 5.04 14.16
C MET A 231 5.87 3.56 14.28
N LEU A 232 6.63 2.79 15.09
CA LEU A 232 6.39 1.36 15.33
C LEU A 232 5.50 1.11 16.55
N ARG A 233 5.13 2.17 17.30
CA ARG A 233 4.40 2.03 18.55
C ARG A 233 3.03 1.38 18.33
N GLY A 234 2.78 0.33 19.10
CA GLY A 234 1.52 -0.41 19.10
C GLY A 234 1.43 -1.52 18.05
N LEU A 235 2.43 -1.67 17.16
CA LEU A 235 2.51 -2.81 16.25
C LEU A 235 2.76 -4.12 17.00
N GLY A 236 2.09 -5.18 16.57
CA GLY A 236 2.33 -6.54 17.04
C GLY A 236 3.57 -7.16 16.40
N LEU A 237 4.01 -8.29 16.95
CA LEU A 237 5.20 -8.99 16.41
C LEU A 237 4.99 -9.49 14.99
N HIS A 238 3.76 -9.83 14.60
CA HIS A 238 3.44 -10.24 13.24
C HIS A 238 3.63 -9.08 12.25
N GLU A 239 3.06 -7.93 12.55
CA GLU A 239 3.15 -6.73 11.70
C GLU A 239 4.60 -6.25 11.57
N LEU A 240 5.35 -6.21 12.68
CA LEU A 240 6.78 -5.87 12.67
C LEU A 240 7.57 -6.84 11.78
N ARG A 241 7.27 -8.14 11.86
CA ARG A 241 7.90 -9.13 11.00
C ARG A 241 7.58 -8.90 9.52
N LEU A 242 6.34 -8.55 9.19
CA LEU A 242 5.95 -8.19 7.82
C LEU A 242 6.70 -6.96 7.34
N LEU A 243 6.69 -5.86 8.10
CA LEU A 243 7.42 -4.62 7.76
C LEU A 243 8.92 -4.88 7.53
N ARG A 244 9.56 -5.61 8.43
CA ARG A 244 10.97 -5.97 8.28
C ARG A 244 11.24 -6.76 7.01
N ASN A 245 10.42 -7.75 6.70
CA ASN A 245 10.61 -8.58 5.52
C ASN A 245 10.19 -7.87 4.24
N GLU A 246 9.29 -6.89 4.30
CA GLU A 246 8.93 -6.04 3.18
C GLU A 246 10.14 -5.30 2.61
N VAL A 247 11.04 -4.80 3.46
CA VAL A 247 12.29 -4.16 3.01
C VAL A 247 13.08 -5.08 2.08
N TYR A 248 13.18 -6.36 2.43
CA TYR A 248 13.86 -7.37 1.61
C TYR A 248 13.04 -7.79 0.40
N ALA A 249 11.71 -7.94 0.55
CA ALA A 249 10.80 -8.31 -0.52
C ALA A 249 10.83 -7.30 -1.67
N ARG A 250 10.88 -6.00 -1.35
CA ARG A 250 11.01 -4.92 -2.35
C ARG A 250 12.34 -4.94 -3.10
N ARG A 251 13.31 -5.73 -2.63
CA ARG A 251 14.58 -6.03 -3.32
C ARG A 251 14.58 -7.42 -3.97
N GLY A 252 13.41 -8.04 -4.10
CA GLY A 252 13.22 -9.30 -4.79
C GLY A 252 13.62 -10.54 -3.97
N ARG A 253 13.76 -10.45 -2.63
CA ARG A 253 14.05 -11.62 -1.80
C ARG A 253 12.93 -12.63 -1.90
N THR A 254 13.27 -13.92 -2.11
CA THR A 254 12.38 -15.06 -1.92
C THR A 254 12.53 -15.64 -0.50
N PHE A 255 11.45 -16.17 0.05
CA PHE A 255 11.40 -16.57 1.45
C PHE A 255 11.26 -18.08 1.60
N GLY A 256 12.04 -18.67 2.49
CA GLY A 256 11.94 -20.10 2.84
C GLY A 256 10.73 -20.44 3.71
N SER A 257 10.08 -19.45 4.33
CA SER A 257 8.82 -19.62 5.05
C SER A 257 7.67 -19.56 4.06
N GLY A 258 6.92 -20.67 3.90
CA GLY A 258 5.84 -20.77 2.90
C GLY A 258 4.78 -19.69 3.03
N TRP A 259 4.32 -19.40 4.27
CA TRP A 259 3.31 -18.38 4.49
C TRP A 259 3.82 -16.94 4.18
N LEU A 260 5.10 -16.67 4.49
CA LEU A 260 5.70 -15.35 4.22
C LEU A 260 5.90 -15.15 2.72
N GLN A 261 6.31 -16.21 2.00
CA GLN A 261 6.37 -16.20 0.54
C GLN A 261 4.98 -15.94 -0.05
N GLN A 262 3.98 -16.71 0.38
CA GLN A 262 2.61 -16.55 -0.08
C GLN A 262 2.06 -15.14 0.20
N TYR A 263 2.34 -14.57 1.39
CA TYR A 263 1.93 -13.20 1.70
C TYR A 263 2.47 -12.20 0.67
N PHE A 264 3.77 -12.30 0.32
CA PHE A 264 4.36 -11.39 -0.64
C PHE A 264 3.93 -11.69 -2.09
N ASP A 265 3.70 -12.94 -2.45
CA ASP A 265 3.19 -13.33 -3.78
C ASP A 265 1.83 -12.68 -4.10
N PHE A 266 1.02 -12.38 -3.08
CA PHE A 266 -0.24 -11.63 -3.23
C PHE A 266 -0.06 -10.11 -3.31
N GLN A 267 1.15 -9.59 -3.12
CA GLN A 267 1.38 -8.16 -3.21
C GLN A 267 1.63 -7.75 -4.68
N PRO A 268 0.84 -6.80 -5.23
CA PRO A 268 0.96 -6.39 -6.65
C PRO A 268 2.35 -5.87 -7.03
N TRP A 269 3.10 -5.34 -6.06
CA TRP A 269 4.44 -4.76 -6.26
C TRP A 269 5.57 -5.78 -6.11
N TYR A 270 5.29 -7.01 -5.67
CA TYR A 270 6.34 -7.97 -5.38
C TYR A 270 6.76 -8.74 -6.63
N VAL A 271 8.05 -8.72 -6.90
CA VAL A 271 8.67 -9.54 -7.95
C VAL A 271 9.82 -10.31 -7.32
N GLY A 272 9.62 -11.62 -7.11
CA GLY A 272 10.65 -12.51 -6.55
C GLY A 272 11.81 -12.68 -7.54
N SER A 273 13.04 -12.59 -7.03
CA SER A 273 14.25 -12.88 -7.82
C SER A 273 14.49 -14.38 -7.87
N GLU A 274 14.88 -14.91 -9.04
CA GLU A 274 15.37 -16.28 -9.16
C GLU A 274 16.70 -16.51 -8.40
N SER A 275 17.41 -15.44 -8.09
CA SER A 275 18.63 -15.49 -7.30
C SER A 275 18.35 -15.80 -5.85
N LYS A 276 18.95 -16.88 -5.34
CA LYS A 276 18.91 -17.22 -3.91
C LYS A 276 19.86 -16.38 -3.04
N ARG A 277 20.51 -15.35 -3.62
CA ARG A 277 21.41 -14.48 -2.87
C ARG A 277 20.60 -13.47 -2.08
N GLU A 278 21.09 -13.14 -0.87
CA GLU A 278 20.52 -12.05 -0.08
C GLU A 278 20.60 -10.74 -0.89
N PRO A 279 19.49 -9.99 -0.99
CA PRO A 279 19.49 -8.74 -1.71
C PRO A 279 20.35 -7.69 -1.01
N GLN A 280 20.98 -6.84 -1.77
CA GLN A 280 21.75 -5.73 -1.25
C GLN A 280 20.82 -4.60 -0.81
N LEU A 281 20.81 -4.30 0.48
CA LEU A 281 20.08 -3.18 1.06
C LEU A 281 20.95 -1.93 1.08
N SER A 282 20.35 -0.77 0.85
CA SER A 282 20.98 0.52 1.07
C SER A 282 21.34 0.72 2.56
N ALA A 283 22.14 1.71 2.88
CA ALA A 283 22.46 2.05 4.27
C ALA A 283 21.20 2.45 5.07
N MET A 284 20.26 3.15 4.43
CA MET A 284 19.00 3.55 5.06
C MET A 284 18.08 2.35 5.33
N GLU A 285 17.93 1.45 4.36
CA GLU A 285 17.13 0.24 4.51
C GLU A 285 17.69 -0.66 5.62
N LYS A 286 19.02 -0.80 5.72
CA LYS A 286 19.66 -1.53 6.83
C LYS A 286 19.32 -0.90 8.17
N LYS A 287 19.45 0.42 8.28
CA LYS A 287 19.09 1.17 9.50
C LYS A 287 17.62 0.97 9.89
N ASN A 288 16.71 0.96 8.91
CA ASN A 288 15.28 0.71 9.16
C ASN A 288 15.03 -0.72 9.65
N VAL A 289 15.67 -1.72 9.04
CA VAL A 289 15.62 -3.11 9.53
C VAL A 289 16.14 -3.21 10.97
N GLU A 290 17.28 -2.57 11.28
CA GLU A 290 17.85 -2.54 12.64
C GLU A 290 16.89 -1.89 13.65
N THR A 291 16.22 -0.79 13.26
CA THR A 291 15.22 -0.12 14.10
C THR A 291 14.05 -1.05 14.41
N ILE A 292 13.53 -1.78 13.41
CA ILE A 292 12.43 -2.73 13.61
C ILE A 292 12.89 -3.89 14.50
N VAL A 293 14.05 -4.48 14.23
CA VAL A 293 14.60 -5.62 15.03
C VAL A 293 14.81 -5.20 16.48
N LYS A 294 15.35 -4.01 16.72
CA LYS A 294 15.53 -3.49 18.09
C LYS A 294 14.18 -3.33 18.80
N TYR A 295 13.17 -2.84 18.10
CA TYR A 295 11.82 -2.68 18.66
C TYR A 295 11.18 -4.04 18.96
N GLU A 296 11.27 -5.02 18.03
CA GLU A 296 10.84 -6.42 18.25
C GLU A 296 11.51 -7.03 19.49
N SER A 297 12.82 -6.86 19.63
CA SER A 297 13.58 -7.40 20.77
C SER A 297 13.12 -6.80 22.09
N ARG A 298 12.90 -5.47 22.13
CA ARG A 298 12.37 -4.80 23.32
C ARG A 298 11.00 -5.32 23.73
N LEU A 299 10.07 -5.50 22.79
CA LEU A 299 8.73 -6.04 23.08
C LEU A 299 8.81 -7.46 23.67
N ARG A 300 9.74 -8.28 23.19
CA ARG A 300 10.00 -9.62 23.71
C ARG A 300 10.61 -9.60 25.11
N GLU A 301 11.54 -8.69 25.37
CA GLU A 301 12.16 -8.48 26.68
C GLU A 301 11.16 -8.00 27.73
N GLU A 302 10.23 -7.13 27.32
CA GLU A 302 9.17 -6.63 28.19
C GLU A 302 8.25 -7.73 28.76
N LEU A 303 8.20 -8.92 28.13
CA LEU A 303 7.43 -10.07 28.65
C LEU A 303 7.96 -10.60 30.00
N SER A 304 9.15 -10.23 30.42
CA SER A 304 9.67 -10.54 31.75
C SER A 304 9.02 -9.67 32.84
N THR A 305 8.50 -8.48 32.48
CA THR A 305 8.00 -7.48 33.43
C THR A 305 6.59 -7.00 33.17
N LYS A 306 6.07 -7.18 31.96
CA LYS A 306 4.76 -6.73 31.51
C LYS A 306 3.89 -7.90 31.05
N ALA A 307 2.59 -7.79 31.24
CA ALA A 307 1.63 -8.76 30.70
C ALA A 307 1.62 -8.68 29.16
N VAL A 308 1.61 -9.84 28.52
CA VAL A 308 1.40 -9.93 27.07
C VAL A 308 0.03 -9.36 26.72
N SER A 309 -0.02 -8.48 25.71
CA SER A 309 -1.28 -7.96 25.18
C SER A 309 -1.79 -8.84 24.05
N GLN A 310 -3.11 -8.81 23.82
CA GLN A 310 -3.71 -9.48 22.68
C GLN A 310 -3.11 -8.97 21.37
N SER A 311 -2.94 -7.65 21.23
CA SER A 311 -2.35 -7.04 20.03
C SER A 311 -0.92 -7.50 19.73
N LEU A 312 -0.16 -7.92 20.75
CA LEU A 312 1.18 -8.49 20.54
C LEU A 312 1.13 -9.87 19.91
N LEU A 313 0.05 -10.63 20.16
CA LEU A 313 -0.15 -12.00 19.68
C LEU A 313 -0.93 -12.06 18.36
N ASP A 314 -1.74 -11.04 18.07
CA ASP A 314 -2.62 -11.03 16.90
C ASP A 314 -1.83 -11.32 15.61
N GLY A 315 -2.36 -12.25 14.82
CA GLY A 315 -1.77 -12.68 13.56
C GLY A 315 -0.51 -13.55 13.66
N LEU A 316 0.00 -13.86 14.88
CA LEU A 316 1.17 -14.75 15.01
C LEU A 316 0.84 -16.15 14.52
N PHE A 317 1.74 -16.69 13.71
CA PHE A 317 1.70 -18.10 13.35
C PHE A 317 2.07 -18.99 14.55
N LEU A 318 1.54 -20.20 14.59
CA LEU A 318 1.77 -21.16 15.67
C LEU A 318 3.24 -21.35 15.99
N GLU A 319 4.10 -21.42 14.97
CA GLU A 319 5.55 -21.55 15.16
C GLU A 319 6.14 -20.33 15.87
N ASP A 320 5.67 -19.12 15.52
CA ASP A 320 6.18 -17.88 16.12
C ASP A 320 5.66 -17.70 17.55
N ALA A 321 4.39 -18.02 17.80
CA ALA A 321 3.83 -18.06 19.15
C ALA A 321 4.58 -19.04 20.03
N ARG A 322 4.89 -20.23 19.50
CA ARG A 322 5.70 -21.26 20.18
C ARG A 322 7.12 -20.79 20.47
N LYS A 323 7.78 -20.09 19.53
CA LYS A 323 9.08 -19.45 19.77
C LYS A 323 8.97 -18.40 20.87
N LEU A 324 7.98 -17.52 20.81
CA LEU A 324 7.76 -16.47 21.79
C LEU A 324 7.57 -17.03 23.21
N ARG A 325 6.71 -18.05 23.36
CA ARG A 325 6.51 -18.74 24.64
C ARG A 325 7.80 -19.39 25.16
N ASN A 326 8.53 -20.06 24.28
CA ASN A 326 9.77 -20.73 24.68
C ASN A 326 10.92 -19.75 24.92
N GLU A 327 10.87 -18.53 24.37
CA GLU A 327 11.85 -17.49 24.69
C GLU A 327 11.81 -17.10 26.16
N ILE A 328 10.63 -17.03 26.78
CA ILE A 328 10.51 -16.79 28.22
C ILE A 328 11.30 -17.83 29.02
N TYR A 329 11.18 -19.09 28.67
CA TYR A 329 11.96 -20.16 29.30
C TYR A 329 13.46 -20.09 28.96
N ALA A 330 13.79 -19.77 27.70
CA ALA A 330 15.17 -19.70 27.24
C ALA A 330 15.98 -18.62 27.96
N ARG A 331 15.33 -17.48 28.30
CA ARG A 331 15.96 -16.40 29.07
C ARG A 331 16.36 -16.82 30.48
N HIS A 332 15.74 -17.89 31.00
CA HIS A 332 16.12 -18.54 32.26
C HIS A 332 17.02 -19.78 32.05
N GLY A 333 17.54 -19.97 30.85
CA GLY A 333 18.50 -21.05 30.58
C GLY A 333 17.90 -22.44 30.28
N LYS A 334 16.56 -22.55 30.04
CA LYS A 334 15.94 -23.85 29.71
C LYS A 334 16.66 -24.53 28.56
N VAL A 335 17.12 -25.76 28.76
CA VAL A 335 17.63 -26.64 27.71
C VAL A 335 16.46 -27.36 27.04
N PHE A 336 16.36 -27.27 25.73
CA PHE A 336 15.22 -27.78 24.95
C PHE A 336 15.51 -29.18 24.41
N LYS A 337 14.59 -30.14 24.63
CA LYS A 337 14.68 -31.51 24.08
C LYS A 337 14.48 -31.49 22.55
N GLU A 338 13.68 -30.56 22.04
CA GLU A 338 13.41 -30.39 20.61
C GLU A 338 14.60 -29.72 19.93
N LYS A 339 15.25 -30.48 19.04
CA LYS A 339 16.50 -30.04 18.38
C LYS A 339 16.38 -28.70 17.64
N TRP A 340 15.22 -28.45 17.03
CA TRP A 340 15.00 -27.20 16.29
C TRP A 340 14.90 -25.99 17.22
N LEU A 341 14.22 -26.10 18.37
CA LEU A 341 14.17 -25.08 19.40
C LEU A 341 15.54 -24.83 20.04
N GLN A 342 16.25 -25.91 20.37
CA GLN A 342 17.59 -25.79 20.91
C GLN A 342 18.52 -25.07 19.93
N LYS A 343 18.49 -25.47 18.66
CA LYS A 343 19.27 -24.80 17.59
C LYS A 343 18.88 -23.36 17.41
N TYR A 344 17.57 -23.06 17.46
CA TYR A 344 17.05 -21.71 17.33
C TYR A 344 17.57 -20.79 18.44
N PHE A 345 17.43 -21.20 19.72
CA PHE A 345 17.90 -20.37 20.82
C PHE A 345 19.43 -20.31 20.92
N ALA A 346 20.14 -21.38 20.58
CA ALA A 346 21.61 -21.37 20.54
C ALA A 346 22.20 -20.36 19.52
N SER A 347 21.42 -19.83 18.61
CA SER A 347 21.87 -18.78 17.68
C SER A 347 21.89 -17.37 18.29
N PHE A 348 21.36 -17.20 19.51
CA PHE A 348 21.32 -15.90 20.19
C PHE A 348 22.42 -15.80 21.27
N ASP A 349 23.18 -14.73 21.26
CA ASP A 349 24.27 -14.49 22.23
C ASP A 349 23.79 -14.39 23.68
N TRP A 350 22.54 -13.98 23.89
CA TRP A 350 21.93 -13.86 25.22
C TRP A 350 21.50 -15.20 25.81
N TYR A 351 21.36 -16.28 25.00
CA TYR A 351 20.94 -17.58 25.50
C TYR A 351 22.10 -18.30 26.21
N LYS A 352 21.90 -18.57 27.49
CA LYS A 352 22.88 -19.28 28.33
C LYS A 352 22.19 -20.53 28.89
N PRO A 353 22.41 -21.72 28.29
CA PRO A 353 21.81 -22.96 28.76
C PRO A 353 22.23 -23.28 30.19
N ASP A 354 21.24 -23.59 31.03
CA ASP A 354 21.44 -24.02 32.41
C ASP A 354 20.81 -25.41 32.63
N PRO A 355 21.61 -26.47 32.81
CA PRO A 355 21.11 -27.82 33.12
C PRO A 355 20.29 -27.92 34.41
N GLN A 356 20.43 -26.92 35.30
CA GLN A 356 19.68 -26.83 36.57
C GLN A 356 18.39 -26.01 36.45
N PHE A 357 18.02 -25.57 35.24
CA PHE A 357 16.81 -24.80 35.00
C PHE A 357 15.60 -25.48 35.66
N SER A 358 14.79 -24.65 36.33
CA SER A 358 13.52 -25.06 36.91
C SER A 358 12.46 -24.01 36.58
N GLU A 359 11.24 -24.41 36.24
CA GLU A 359 10.12 -23.50 36.02
C GLU A 359 9.77 -22.62 37.22
N LYS A 360 10.27 -22.99 38.42
CA LYS A 360 10.17 -22.15 39.63
C LYS A 360 10.94 -20.85 39.52
N SER A 361 11.93 -20.74 38.63
CA SER A 361 12.69 -19.50 38.40
C SER A 361 11.86 -18.40 37.69
N LEU A 362 10.77 -18.77 37.01
CA LEU A 362 9.90 -17.81 36.34
C LEU A 362 9.16 -16.93 37.37
N SER A 363 9.09 -15.63 37.09
CA SER A 363 8.27 -14.69 37.85
C SER A 363 6.78 -15.00 37.67
N GLN A 364 5.92 -14.38 38.49
CA GLN A 364 4.48 -14.53 38.36
C GLN A 364 3.95 -13.99 37.01
N ILE A 365 4.52 -12.89 36.51
CA ILE A 365 4.14 -12.29 35.24
C ILE A 365 4.53 -13.19 34.06
N GLU A 366 5.73 -13.76 34.08
CA GLU A 366 6.21 -14.69 33.06
C GLU A 366 5.34 -15.95 32.98
N ARG A 367 4.96 -16.53 34.13
CA ARG A 367 4.01 -17.67 34.15
C ARG A 367 2.65 -17.32 33.56
N LYS A 368 2.13 -16.10 33.82
CA LYS A 368 0.88 -15.62 33.21
C LYS A 368 1.04 -15.45 31.69
N ASN A 369 2.17 -14.91 31.25
CA ASN A 369 2.46 -14.72 29.84
C ASN A 369 2.58 -16.06 29.10
N VAL A 370 3.27 -17.05 29.69
CA VAL A 370 3.34 -18.41 29.17
C VAL A 370 1.94 -19.01 29.01
N ALA A 371 1.08 -18.87 30.03
CA ALA A 371 -0.29 -19.39 29.98
C ALA A 371 -1.14 -18.69 28.89
N ALA A 372 -1.02 -17.37 28.75
CA ALA A 372 -1.74 -16.60 27.74
C ALA A 372 -1.31 -16.98 26.31
N ILE A 373 0.01 -17.11 26.06
CA ILE A 373 0.53 -17.53 24.76
C ILE A 373 0.12 -18.96 24.45
N LEU A 374 0.12 -19.85 25.44
CA LEU A 374 -0.34 -21.25 25.25
C LEU A 374 -1.85 -21.31 24.93
N ALA A 375 -2.68 -20.44 25.53
CA ALA A 375 -4.09 -20.32 25.16
C ALA A 375 -4.24 -19.90 23.71
N TYR A 376 -3.53 -18.86 23.28
CA TYR A 376 -3.48 -18.43 21.88
C TYR A 376 -3.08 -19.58 20.92
N GLU A 377 -2.03 -20.35 21.26
CA GLU A 377 -1.60 -21.51 20.45
C GLU A 377 -2.73 -22.55 20.30
N ARG A 378 -3.50 -22.80 21.37
CA ARG A 378 -4.63 -23.76 21.33
C ARG A 378 -5.79 -23.27 20.48
N ASP A 379 -6.15 -22.01 20.62
CA ASP A 379 -7.24 -21.41 19.85
C ASP A 379 -6.90 -21.40 18.36
N ALA A 380 -5.68 -21.01 17.98
CA ALA A 380 -5.22 -21.05 16.61
C ALA A 380 -5.19 -22.48 16.02
N THR A 381 -4.78 -23.48 16.81
CA THR A 381 -4.81 -24.89 16.40
C THR A 381 -6.25 -25.38 16.20
N SER A 382 -7.19 -24.96 17.05
CA SER A 382 -8.60 -25.33 16.93
C SER A 382 -9.22 -24.80 15.63
N VAL A 383 -8.90 -23.57 15.25
CA VAL A 383 -9.37 -22.96 14.00
C VAL A 383 -8.81 -23.69 12.78
N MET A 384 -7.51 -24.03 12.78
CA MET A 384 -6.90 -24.79 11.68
C MET A 384 -7.57 -26.16 11.50
N ASN A 385 -7.79 -26.91 12.58
CA ASN A 385 -8.44 -28.22 12.53
C ASN A 385 -9.91 -28.11 12.03
N ALA A 386 -10.60 -27.02 12.29
CA ALA A 386 -11.96 -26.80 11.81
C ALA A 386 -12.02 -26.46 10.30
N ILE A 387 -10.93 -25.94 9.73
CA ILE A 387 -10.83 -25.64 8.29
C ILE A 387 -10.42 -26.87 7.49
N GLU A 388 -9.63 -27.76 8.06
CA GLU A 388 -9.13 -28.99 7.41
C GLU A 388 -10.08 -30.19 7.55
N GLY A 389 -11.11 -30.11 8.39
CA GLY A 389 -12.15 -31.14 8.59
C GLY A 389 -13.41 -30.87 7.76
#